data_f0b2d79dbae9a4c02665d6404c6bd77c
#
_entry.id   f0b2d79dbae9a4c02665d6404c6bd77c
#
_cell.length_a   1.000
_cell.length_b   1.000
_cell.length_c   1.000
_cell.angle_alpha   90.00
_cell.angle_beta   90.00
_cell.angle_gamma   90.00
#
_symmetry.space_group_name_H-M   'P 1'
#
loop_
_entity.id
_entity.type
_entity.pdbx_description
1 polymer ?
#
loop_
_entity_poly.entity_id
_entity_poly.type
_entity_poly.pdbx_seq_one_letter_code
_entity_poly.pdbx_strand_id
1 'polypeptide(L)'
;MTAPKKPHAIPSPPTGHRPNSIGIQARELEKLCDLLDVRTSAEAARKRDFIRWPFRHASLALRIVHPGATTVQISVACRNLSCGGLSVMHSAYVHTGSPVIVTLPHPKLGHVDVDGTVSRCSHLRGVVHEIGIRFNKPINARDFVNLDAFADAFSLEKVNHEELRGCVLHVEDSELDRKLVQHYLRGTQLRVRPCLTIDEALKLAPEGCDLVIASLDLQGTENVDIIGKFREDGIQAPIIVVTNDTSVTTRQRLTDMHANAFITKPLKQDVLLRAIGEFLMVGSQTGSLATTLKADDPNAPLVEGFVDFLHTAASRLEEILKRDDAAQCRQLCLQIKGTAPALGFEAVGKLADDAAHAVTSSMSVSESYKPVRQLISACMRSRSDIAA
;
A
#
# COMPACT_ATOMS: atom_id res chain seq x y z
N MET A 1 34.41 -10.37 61.74
CA MET A 1 34.63 -9.76 60.44
C MET A 1 34.41 -10.82 59.37
N THR A 2 33.21 -10.91 58.82
CA THR A 2 32.78 -11.88 57.79
C THR A 2 32.97 -11.24 56.42
N ALA A 3 33.74 -11.87 55.52
CA ALA A 3 34.03 -11.44 54.18
C ALA A 3 32.74 -11.40 53.32
N PRO A 4 32.60 -10.43 52.37
CA PRO A 4 31.44 -10.33 51.51
C PRO A 4 31.40 -11.47 50.50
N LYS A 5 30.24 -12.13 50.36
CA LYS A 5 29.95 -13.13 49.30
C LYS A 5 30.05 -12.45 47.91
N LYS A 6 30.84 -13.04 46.99
CA LYS A 6 30.90 -12.70 45.58
C LYS A 6 29.50 -12.87 44.94
N PRO A 7 29.08 -11.95 44.07
CA PRO A 7 27.84 -12.11 43.33
C PRO A 7 27.92 -13.31 42.39
N HIS A 8 26.87 -14.13 42.36
CA HIS A 8 26.73 -15.25 41.46
C HIS A 8 26.73 -14.70 39.99
N ALA A 9 27.69 -15.15 39.21
CA ALA A 9 27.73 -14.89 37.76
C ALA A 9 26.48 -15.53 37.12
N ILE A 10 25.71 -14.72 36.44
CA ILE A 10 24.61 -15.19 35.58
C ILE A 10 25.26 -16.03 34.47
N PRO A 11 24.83 -17.28 34.27
CA PRO A 11 25.37 -18.11 33.18
C PRO A 11 25.10 -17.42 31.85
N SER A 12 26.17 -17.22 31.05
CA SER A 12 26.08 -16.74 29.68
C SER A 12 25.15 -17.65 28.87
N PRO A 13 24.25 -17.11 28.02
CA PRO A 13 23.41 -17.92 27.19
C PRO A 13 24.26 -18.79 26.24
N PRO A 14 23.82 -20.02 25.94
CA PRO A 14 24.59 -20.92 25.08
C PRO A 14 24.79 -20.28 23.71
N THR A 15 26.03 -20.25 23.23
CA THR A 15 26.48 -19.70 21.94
C THR A 15 26.06 -20.60 20.76
N GLY A 16 24.77 -20.73 20.56
CA GLY A 16 24.18 -21.32 19.36
C GLY A 16 23.06 -20.40 18.90
N HIS A 17 23.38 -19.45 18.02
CA HIS A 17 22.38 -18.51 17.50
C HIS A 17 21.33 -19.27 16.68
N ARG A 18 20.23 -19.63 17.30
CA ARG A 18 19.08 -20.19 16.58
C ARG A 18 18.47 -19.08 15.73
N PRO A 19 18.37 -19.23 14.39
CA PRO A 19 17.87 -18.18 13.51
C PRO A 19 16.40 -17.84 13.80
N ASN A 20 15.66 -18.77 14.38
CA ASN A 20 14.25 -18.62 14.72
C ASN A 20 13.86 -19.58 15.85
N SER A 21 12.63 -19.45 16.35
CA SER A 21 12.10 -20.22 17.48
C SER A 21 12.02 -21.74 17.25
N ILE A 22 12.00 -22.21 16.00
CA ILE A 22 11.98 -23.65 15.66
C ILE A 22 13.36 -24.18 15.30
N GLY A 23 14.41 -23.35 15.28
CA GLY A 23 15.79 -23.73 15.00
C GLY A 23 16.08 -24.16 13.56
N ILE A 24 15.20 -23.81 12.60
CA ILE A 24 15.30 -24.23 11.20
C ILE A 24 16.14 -23.24 10.40
N GLN A 25 17.04 -23.77 9.54
CA GLN A 25 17.85 -22.97 8.63
C GLN A 25 17.11 -22.69 7.31
N ALA A 26 17.57 -21.68 6.55
CA ALA A 26 16.89 -21.24 5.32
C ALA A 26 16.65 -22.38 4.31
N ARG A 27 17.63 -23.26 4.08
CA ARG A 27 17.49 -24.43 3.16
C ARG A 27 16.46 -25.44 3.63
N GLU A 28 16.39 -25.68 4.93
CA GLU A 28 15.42 -26.61 5.53
C GLU A 28 14.01 -26.00 5.54
N LEU A 29 13.91 -24.68 5.76
CA LEU A 29 12.67 -23.94 5.65
C LEU A 29 12.09 -24.08 4.24
N GLU A 30 12.88 -23.88 3.20
CA GLU A 30 12.47 -24.01 1.82
C GLU A 30 11.85 -25.38 1.54
N LYS A 31 12.54 -26.47 1.88
CA LYS A 31 12.03 -27.84 1.73
C LYS A 31 10.73 -28.08 2.50
N LEU A 32 10.64 -27.57 3.74
CA LEU A 32 9.44 -27.72 4.55
C LEU A 32 8.25 -26.97 3.92
N CYS A 33 8.49 -25.75 3.45
CA CYS A 33 7.47 -24.94 2.80
C CYS A 33 6.97 -25.57 1.50
N ASP A 34 7.86 -26.10 0.67
CA ASP A 34 7.49 -26.79 -0.59
C ASP A 34 6.59 -27.99 -0.33
N LEU A 35 6.91 -28.80 0.68
CA LEU A 35 6.05 -29.92 1.10
C LEU A 35 4.67 -29.47 1.57
N LEU A 36 4.58 -28.32 2.24
CA LEU A 36 3.31 -27.75 2.71
C LEU A 36 2.51 -27.15 1.56
N ASP A 37 3.17 -26.58 0.55
CA ASP A 37 2.52 -25.98 -0.61
C ASP A 37 1.88 -27.03 -1.51
N VAL A 38 2.53 -28.18 -1.71
CA VAL A 38 1.95 -29.33 -2.43
C VAL A 38 0.66 -29.84 -1.76
N ARG A 39 0.56 -29.78 -0.43
CA ARG A 39 -0.62 -30.24 0.32
C ARG A 39 -1.79 -29.26 0.29
N THR A 40 -1.59 -28.04 -0.22
CA THR A 40 -2.67 -27.05 -0.27
C THR A 40 -3.66 -27.44 -1.37
N SER A 41 -4.89 -27.81 -0.99
CA SER A 41 -5.91 -28.22 -1.94
C SER A 41 -6.33 -27.07 -2.87
N ALA A 42 -6.66 -27.41 -4.13
CA ALA A 42 -7.19 -26.43 -5.10
C ALA A 42 -8.48 -25.75 -4.60
N GLU A 43 -9.26 -26.44 -3.78
CA GLU A 43 -10.49 -25.90 -3.17
C GLU A 43 -10.19 -24.83 -2.12
N ALA A 44 -9.12 -25.00 -1.32
CA ALA A 44 -8.66 -23.98 -0.37
C ALA A 44 -8.06 -22.75 -1.07
N ALA A 45 -7.50 -22.90 -2.28
CA ALA A 45 -7.04 -21.79 -3.10
C ALA A 45 -8.23 -20.97 -3.64
N ARG A 46 -9.29 -21.64 -4.11
CA ARG A 46 -10.49 -20.97 -4.69
C ARG A 46 -11.26 -20.07 -3.72
N LYS A 47 -11.09 -20.25 -2.40
CA LYS A 47 -11.77 -19.45 -1.35
C LYS A 47 -10.98 -18.23 -0.91
N ARG A 48 -9.87 -17.90 -1.58
CA ARG A 48 -8.99 -16.79 -1.19
C ARG A 48 -9.30 -15.55 -2.01
N ASP A 49 -9.23 -14.40 -1.35
CA ASP A 49 -9.35 -13.09 -1.98
C ASP A 49 -7.99 -12.61 -2.51
N PHE A 50 -6.90 -13.07 -1.89
CA PHE A 50 -5.54 -12.63 -2.19
C PHE A 50 -4.62 -13.79 -2.54
N ILE A 51 -3.77 -13.59 -3.55
CA ILE A 51 -2.67 -14.49 -3.88
C ILE A 51 -1.67 -14.51 -2.71
N ARG A 52 -1.17 -15.69 -2.41
CA ARG A 52 -0.09 -15.89 -1.45
C ARG A 52 1.22 -16.08 -2.19
N TRP A 53 2.11 -15.14 -2.00
CA TRP A 53 3.45 -15.18 -2.57
C TRP A 53 4.39 -16.00 -1.69
N PRO A 54 5.28 -16.82 -2.24
CA PRO A 54 6.38 -17.40 -1.48
C PRO A 54 7.19 -16.28 -0.84
N PHE A 55 7.31 -16.32 0.50
CA PHE A 55 8.06 -15.32 1.27
C PHE A 55 8.87 -16.08 2.33
N ARG A 56 10.00 -16.68 1.88
CA ARG A 56 10.81 -17.62 2.63
C ARG A 56 11.85 -16.90 3.46
N HIS A 57 11.42 -16.33 4.59
CA HIS A 57 12.35 -15.70 5.54
C HIS A 57 12.58 -16.61 6.73
N ALA A 58 13.86 -17.00 6.97
CA ALA A 58 14.20 -17.83 8.11
C ALA A 58 14.07 -17.11 9.46
N SER A 59 14.10 -15.78 9.46
CA SER A 59 14.04 -14.96 10.68
C SER A 59 13.28 -13.68 10.43
N LEU A 60 12.05 -13.60 10.98
CA LEU A 60 11.27 -12.36 11.08
C LEU A 60 10.99 -12.06 12.55
N ALA A 61 11.07 -10.80 12.93
CA ALA A 61 10.66 -10.37 14.25
C ALA A 61 9.13 -10.33 14.33
N LEU A 62 8.59 -11.01 15.32
CA LEU A 62 7.16 -11.02 15.66
C LEU A 62 7.00 -10.59 17.10
N ARG A 63 6.27 -9.52 17.33
CA ARG A 63 5.85 -9.07 18.66
C ARG A 63 4.43 -9.53 18.93
N ILE A 64 4.23 -10.29 20.00
CA ILE A 64 2.92 -10.78 20.42
C ILE A 64 2.51 -9.97 21.65
N VAL A 65 1.32 -9.38 21.60
CA VAL A 65 0.74 -8.66 22.74
C VAL A 65 -0.18 -9.61 23.48
N HIS A 66 0.20 -9.97 24.71
CA HIS A 66 -0.60 -10.83 25.56
C HIS A 66 -1.68 -10.05 26.32
N PRO A 67 -2.74 -10.71 26.78
CA PRO A 67 -3.69 -10.12 27.74
C PRO A 67 -2.94 -9.54 28.93
N GLY A 68 -3.18 -8.27 29.28
CA GLY A 68 -2.42 -7.55 30.32
C GLY A 68 -1.29 -6.67 29.79
N ALA A 69 -1.24 -6.43 28.47
CA ALA A 69 -0.29 -5.54 27.75
C ALA A 69 1.19 -5.96 27.82
N THR A 70 1.49 -7.19 28.23
CA THR A 70 2.86 -7.72 28.15
C THR A 70 3.16 -8.07 26.70
N THR A 71 4.27 -7.52 26.17
CA THR A 71 4.71 -7.80 24.81
C THR A 71 5.92 -8.73 24.83
N VAL A 72 5.87 -9.81 24.06
CA VAL A 72 6.98 -10.73 23.86
C VAL A 72 7.42 -10.64 22.41
N GLN A 73 8.71 -10.40 22.18
CA GLN A 73 9.32 -10.43 20.86
C GLN A 73 10.01 -11.77 20.62
N ILE A 74 9.67 -12.40 19.52
CA ILE A 74 10.24 -13.68 19.08
C ILE A 74 10.72 -13.59 17.63
N SER A 75 11.64 -14.46 17.26
CA SER A 75 12.04 -14.67 15.87
C SER A 75 11.30 -15.88 15.31
N VAL A 76 10.61 -15.71 14.18
CA VAL A 76 9.80 -16.74 13.52
C VAL A 76 10.27 -16.98 12.09
N ALA A 77 10.06 -18.19 11.56
CA ALA A 77 10.26 -18.48 10.16
C ALA A 77 8.99 -18.17 9.36
N CYS A 78 9.11 -17.46 8.23
CA CYS A 78 7.96 -17.12 7.40
C CYS A 78 7.84 -18.05 6.20
N ARG A 79 6.60 -18.44 5.86
CA ARG A 79 6.28 -19.29 4.71
C ARG A 79 5.82 -18.50 3.50
N ASN A 80 4.82 -17.65 3.66
CA ASN A 80 4.24 -16.87 2.56
C ASN A 80 3.64 -15.57 3.06
N LEU A 81 3.50 -14.63 2.15
CA LEU A 81 2.92 -13.30 2.35
C LEU A 81 1.79 -13.08 1.34
N SER A 82 0.75 -12.39 1.76
CA SER A 82 -0.30 -11.85 0.90
C SER A 82 -0.63 -10.42 1.32
N CYS A 83 -1.43 -9.73 0.55
CA CYS A 83 -1.88 -8.38 0.93
C CYS A 83 -2.67 -8.37 2.25
N GLY A 84 -3.42 -9.43 2.54
CA GLY A 84 -4.25 -9.52 3.76
C GLY A 84 -3.58 -10.21 4.94
N GLY A 85 -2.35 -10.74 4.81
CA GLY A 85 -1.71 -11.45 5.92
C GLY A 85 -0.52 -12.31 5.53
N LEU A 86 0.02 -13.03 6.50
CA LEU A 86 1.14 -13.93 6.30
C LEU A 86 0.99 -15.23 7.10
N SER A 87 1.81 -16.24 6.75
CA SER A 87 1.92 -17.49 7.48
C SER A 87 3.34 -17.65 8.00
N VAL A 88 3.47 -17.87 9.32
CA VAL A 88 4.75 -18.07 10.00
C VAL A 88 4.76 -19.39 10.77
N MET A 89 5.96 -19.88 11.09
CA MET A 89 6.17 -21.08 11.90
C MET A 89 6.83 -20.73 13.21
N HIS A 90 6.29 -21.28 14.30
CA HIS A 90 6.73 -21.05 15.67
C HIS A 90 6.74 -22.36 16.48
N SER A 91 7.55 -22.41 17.53
CA SER A 91 7.70 -23.60 18.41
C SER A 91 6.61 -23.74 19.48
N ALA A 92 5.69 -22.79 19.58
CA ALA A 92 4.63 -22.81 20.58
C ALA A 92 3.27 -22.40 19.97
N TYR A 93 2.21 -22.82 20.65
CA TYR A 93 0.86 -22.40 20.31
C TYR A 93 0.65 -20.91 20.65
N VAL A 94 0.02 -20.17 19.75
CA VAL A 94 -0.40 -18.78 19.96
C VAL A 94 -1.92 -18.71 19.80
N HIS A 95 -2.58 -18.08 20.77
CA HIS A 95 -4.03 -17.97 20.78
C HIS A 95 -4.55 -17.15 19.59
N THR A 96 -5.60 -17.64 18.96
CA THR A 96 -6.34 -16.88 17.94
C THR A 96 -6.93 -15.63 18.56
N GLY A 97 -6.94 -14.52 17.80
CA GLY A 97 -7.35 -13.21 18.31
C GLY A 97 -6.24 -12.42 19.00
N SER A 98 -5.05 -13.02 19.26
CA SER A 98 -3.92 -12.28 19.84
C SER A 98 -3.45 -11.18 18.88
N PRO A 99 -3.35 -9.91 19.32
CA PRO A 99 -2.75 -8.84 18.54
C PRO A 99 -1.24 -9.10 18.36
N VAL A 100 -0.74 -8.83 17.17
CA VAL A 100 0.67 -9.02 16.83
C VAL A 100 1.18 -7.86 15.98
N ILE A 101 2.48 -7.62 16.06
CA ILE A 101 3.18 -6.70 15.17
C ILE A 101 4.30 -7.49 14.49
N VAL A 102 4.27 -7.49 13.16
CA VAL A 102 5.28 -8.17 12.34
C VAL A 102 6.22 -7.14 11.73
N THR A 103 7.50 -7.32 11.90
CA THR A 103 8.51 -6.47 11.24
C THR A 103 8.91 -7.12 9.93
N LEU A 104 8.44 -6.55 8.81
CA LEU A 104 8.73 -7.03 7.46
C LEU A 104 9.95 -6.31 6.87
N PRO A 105 10.89 -7.02 6.23
CA PRO A 105 11.97 -6.38 5.48
C PRO A 105 11.40 -5.69 4.24
N HIS A 106 11.80 -4.43 4.02
CA HIS A 106 11.38 -3.62 2.89
C HIS A 106 12.61 -3.13 2.12
N PRO A 107 12.69 -3.31 0.78
CA PRO A 107 13.88 -2.99 0.00
C PRO A 107 14.36 -1.54 0.12
N LYS A 108 13.45 -0.58 0.25
CA LYS A 108 13.76 0.85 0.32
C LYS A 108 13.78 1.42 1.74
N LEU A 109 12.94 0.89 2.64
CA LEU A 109 12.75 1.43 3.99
C LEU A 109 13.48 0.62 5.07
N GLY A 110 14.18 -0.45 4.67
CA GLY A 110 14.84 -1.37 5.60
C GLY A 110 13.83 -2.29 6.29
N HIS A 111 13.01 -1.78 7.17
CA HIS A 111 12.00 -2.55 7.91
C HIS A 111 10.72 -1.77 8.08
N VAL A 112 9.58 -2.46 8.00
CA VAL A 112 8.25 -1.89 8.19
C VAL A 112 7.48 -2.75 9.18
N ASP A 113 6.95 -2.15 10.23
CA ASP A 113 6.08 -2.79 11.20
C ASP A 113 4.65 -2.83 10.67
N VAL A 114 4.04 -4.01 10.71
CA VAL A 114 2.68 -4.25 10.25
C VAL A 114 1.87 -4.87 11.38
N ASP A 115 0.77 -4.19 11.74
CA ASP A 115 -0.17 -4.65 12.76
C ASP A 115 -1.07 -5.75 12.21
N GLY A 116 -1.34 -6.75 13.04
CA GLY A 116 -2.19 -7.86 12.68
C GLY A 116 -2.76 -8.58 13.87
N THR A 117 -3.53 -9.63 13.57
CA THR A 117 -4.16 -10.49 14.56
C THR A 117 -3.97 -11.95 14.15
N VAL A 118 -3.68 -12.81 15.11
CA VAL A 118 -3.58 -14.25 14.88
C VAL A 118 -4.96 -14.78 14.45
N SER A 119 -5.08 -15.23 13.20
CA SER A 119 -6.31 -15.77 12.65
C SER A 119 -6.46 -17.27 12.86
N ARG A 120 -5.34 -17.99 12.91
CA ARG A 120 -5.27 -19.44 13.17
C ARG A 120 -3.93 -19.83 13.75
N CYS A 121 -3.91 -20.93 14.51
CA CYS A 121 -2.70 -21.60 14.93
C CYS A 121 -2.94 -23.10 14.79
N SER A 122 -2.19 -23.77 13.95
CA SER A 122 -2.34 -25.20 13.63
C SER A 122 -1.05 -25.94 13.91
N HIS A 123 -1.12 -27.05 14.64
CA HIS A 123 0.02 -27.94 14.85
C HIS A 123 0.40 -28.61 13.54
N LEU A 124 1.69 -28.61 13.19
CA LEU A 124 2.23 -29.28 11.99
C LEU A 124 2.89 -30.61 12.34
N ARG A 125 3.92 -30.56 13.16
CA ARG A 125 4.66 -31.74 13.64
C ARG A 125 5.57 -31.37 14.82
N GLY A 126 5.78 -32.30 15.77
CA GLY A 126 6.64 -32.07 16.92
C GLY A 126 6.20 -30.84 17.70
N VAL A 127 7.10 -29.87 17.83
CA VAL A 127 6.78 -28.57 18.48
C VAL A 127 6.37 -27.49 17.48
N VAL A 128 6.36 -27.77 16.17
CA VAL A 128 6.15 -26.75 15.14
C VAL A 128 4.66 -26.51 14.94
N HIS A 129 4.28 -25.24 15.04
CA HIS A 129 2.95 -24.73 14.74
C HIS A 129 3.03 -23.77 13.54
N GLU A 130 2.04 -23.82 12.64
CA GLU A 130 1.82 -22.82 11.62
C GLU A 130 0.81 -21.79 12.15
N ILE A 131 1.21 -20.53 12.18
CA ILE A 131 0.40 -19.41 12.64
C ILE A 131 0.02 -18.58 11.41
N GLY A 132 -1.29 -18.44 11.16
CA GLY A 132 -1.83 -17.50 10.19
C GLY A 132 -2.08 -16.16 10.87
N ILE A 133 -1.51 -15.10 10.32
CA ILE A 133 -1.70 -13.73 10.78
C ILE A 133 -2.48 -13.00 9.72
N ARG A 134 -3.58 -12.34 10.10
CA ARG A 134 -4.34 -11.43 9.27
C ARG A 134 -3.92 -10.01 9.62
N PHE A 135 -3.57 -9.22 8.65
CA PHE A 135 -3.25 -7.81 8.83
C PHE A 135 -4.51 -6.99 9.17
N ASN A 136 -4.37 -6.02 10.03
CA ASN A 136 -5.45 -5.09 10.37
C ASN A 136 -5.79 -4.16 9.20
N LYS A 137 -4.78 -3.85 8.37
CA LYS A 137 -4.93 -3.13 7.10
C LYS A 137 -4.20 -3.90 6.01
N PRO A 138 -4.79 -4.06 4.82
CA PRO A 138 -4.08 -4.68 3.71
C PRO A 138 -2.81 -3.90 3.36
N ILE A 139 -1.77 -4.61 2.96
CA ILE A 139 -0.50 -4.05 2.48
C ILE A 139 -0.33 -4.33 0.98
N ASN A 140 0.51 -3.55 0.32
CA ASN A 140 0.93 -3.90 -1.03
C ASN A 140 2.05 -4.95 -0.95
N ALA A 141 1.73 -6.22 -1.23
CA ALA A 141 2.69 -7.31 -1.14
C ALA A 141 3.88 -7.16 -2.11
N ARG A 142 3.73 -6.42 -3.22
CA ARG A 142 4.81 -6.13 -4.18
C ARG A 142 5.96 -5.36 -3.58
N ASP A 143 5.70 -4.54 -2.57
CA ASP A 143 6.73 -3.74 -1.90
C ASP A 143 7.70 -4.62 -1.08
N PHE A 144 7.30 -5.84 -0.75
CA PHE A 144 8.04 -6.77 0.10
C PHE A 144 8.56 -8.02 -0.63
N VAL A 145 7.93 -8.38 -1.76
CA VAL A 145 8.25 -9.57 -2.54
C VAL A 145 8.92 -9.14 -3.84
N ASN A 146 10.07 -9.72 -4.14
CA ASN A 146 10.74 -9.50 -5.42
C ASN A 146 9.97 -10.24 -6.53
N LEU A 147 8.95 -9.59 -7.08
CA LEU A 147 8.17 -10.10 -8.19
C LEU A 147 8.79 -9.64 -9.51
N ASP A 148 8.77 -10.51 -10.51
CA ASP A 148 9.02 -10.07 -11.88
C ASP A 148 7.97 -9.00 -12.24
N ALA A 149 8.43 -7.77 -12.54
CA ALA A 149 7.54 -6.66 -12.85
C ALA A 149 6.65 -6.94 -14.08
N PHE A 150 7.08 -7.85 -14.97
CA PHE A 150 6.36 -8.27 -16.17
C PHE A 150 5.55 -9.57 -15.99
N ALA A 151 5.54 -10.16 -14.80
CA ALA A 151 4.60 -11.23 -14.52
C ALA A 151 3.18 -10.63 -14.46
N ASP A 152 2.25 -11.19 -15.24
CA ASP A 152 0.80 -10.89 -15.18
C ASP A 152 0.19 -11.36 -13.84
N ALA A 153 0.97 -11.27 -12.77
CA ALA A 153 0.65 -11.76 -11.45
C ALA A 153 0.33 -10.57 -10.54
N PHE A 154 -0.94 -10.40 -10.26
CA PHE A 154 -1.47 -9.39 -9.35
C PHE A 154 -1.97 -10.05 -8.07
N SER A 155 -1.97 -9.30 -6.97
CA SER A 155 -2.27 -9.81 -5.64
C SER A 155 -3.71 -10.27 -5.45
N LEU A 156 -4.62 -9.83 -6.31
CA LEU A 156 -6.01 -10.30 -6.32
C LEU A 156 -6.18 -11.48 -7.28
N GLU A 157 -6.73 -12.59 -6.79
CA GLU A 157 -7.12 -13.74 -7.64
C GLU A 157 -8.45 -13.46 -8.38
N LYS A 158 -9.31 -12.67 -7.73
CA LYS A 158 -10.63 -12.28 -8.25
C LYS A 158 -10.89 -10.83 -7.93
N VAL A 159 -11.53 -10.13 -8.84
CA VAL A 159 -11.97 -8.75 -8.67
C VAL A 159 -13.46 -8.69 -8.92
N ASN A 160 -14.21 -8.15 -7.97
CA ASN A 160 -15.59 -7.79 -8.20
C ASN A 160 -15.61 -6.45 -8.95
N HIS A 161 -16.04 -6.48 -10.20
CA HIS A 161 -16.04 -5.31 -11.09
C HIS A 161 -16.88 -4.15 -10.52
N GLU A 162 -17.99 -4.48 -9.85
CA GLU A 162 -18.93 -3.51 -9.29
C GLU A 162 -18.35 -2.75 -8.09
N GLU A 163 -17.32 -3.28 -7.46
CA GLU A 163 -16.63 -2.66 -6.31
C GLU A 163 -15.48 -1.74 -6.72
N LEU A 164 -15.05 -1.79 -7.99
CA LEU A 164 -13.98 -0.93 -8.48
C LEU A 164 -14.49 0.50 -8.64
N ARG A 165 -13.99 1.41 -7.79
CA ARG A 165 -14.33 2.84 -7.76
C ARG A 165 -13.06 3.67 -7.86
N GLY A 166 -13.16 4.87 -8.39
CA GLY A 166 -12.05 5.81 -8.46
C GLY A 166 -11.98 6.53 -9.79
N CYS A 167 -11.05 7.46 -9.88
CA CYS A 167 -10.72 8.20 -11.10
C CYS A 167 -9.44 7.65 -11.71
N VAL A 168 -9.53 7.15 -12.94
CA VAL A 168 -8.41 6.60 -13.70
C VAL A 168 -8.09 7.53 -14.84
N LEU A 169 -6.86 8.04 -14.90
CA LEU A 169 -6.34 8.70 -16.09
C LEU A 169 -5.77 7.63 -17.03
N HIS A 170 -6.25 7.60 -18.27
CA HIS A 170 -5.78 6.65 -19.28
C HIS A 170 -5.08 7.40 -20.40
N VAL A 171 -3.74 7.35 -20.40
CA VAL A 171 -2.86 8.02 -21.37
C VAL A 171 -2.51 7.06 -22.50
N GLU A 172 -3.15 7.25 -23.65
CA GLU A 172 -3.00 6.39 -24.83
C GLU A 172 -3.39 7.20 -26.07
N ASP A 173 -2.55 7.25 -27.08
CA ASP A 173 -2.80 7.95 -28.35
C ASP A 173 -3.56 7.08 -29.37
N SER A 174 -3.49 5.75 -29.26
CA SER A 174 -4.28 4.83 -30.07
C SER A 174 -5.77 4.86 -29.73
N GLU A 175 -6.60 5.28 -30.68
CA GLU A 175 -8.05 5.30 -30.50
C GLU A 175 -8.62 3.90 -30.22
N LEU A 176 -8.06 2.88 -30.88
CA LEU A 176 -8.50 1.50 -30.71
C LEU A 176 -8.23 0.99 -29.29
N ASP A 177 -7.02 1.25 -28.76
CA ASP A 177 -6.64 0.82 -27.42
C ASP A 177 -7.44 1.58 -26.35
N ARG A 178 -7.71 2.89 -26.57
CA ARG A 178 -8.60 3.64 -25.67
C ARG A 178 -10.01 3.03 -25.61
N LYS A 179 -10.58 2.70 -26.76
CA LYS A 179 -11.89 2.05 -26.84
C LYS A 179 -11.89 0.67 -26.19
N LEU A 180 -10.81 -0.10 -26.36
CA LEU A 180 -10.65 -1.41 -25.74
C LEU A 180 -10.64 -1.31 -24.22
N VAL A 181 -9.84 -0.42 -23.65
CA VAL A 181 -9.81 -0.20 -22.19
C VAL A 181 -11.17 0.28 -21.67
N GLN A 182 -11.82 1.23 -22.34
CA GLN A 182 -13.17 1.67 -21.99
C GLN A 182 -14.18 0.51 -22.03
N HIS A 183 -14.05 -0.39 -23.02
CA HIS A 183 -14.91 -1.58 -23.12
C HIS A 183 -14.67 -2.54 -21.94
N TYR A 184 -13.43 -2.81 -21.58
CA TYR A 184 -13.04 -3.71 -20.48
C TYR A 184 -13.49 -3.19 -19.11
N LEU A 185 -13.57 -1.87 -18.94
CA LEU A 185 -13.98 -1.23 -17.70
C LEU A 185 -15.51 -0.94 -17.63
N ARG A 186 -16.29 -1.37 -18.63
CA ARG A 186 -17.75 -1.30 -18.54
C ARG A 186 -18.25 -2.18 -17.39
N GLY A 187 -19.23 -1.68 -16.64
CA GLY A 187 -19.78 -2.37 -15.47
C GLY A 187 -19.01 -2.10 -14.16
N THR A 188 -17.89 -1.36 -14.23
CA THR A 188 -17.24 -0.81 -13.03
C THR A 188 -17.83 0.57 -12.69
N GLN A 189 -17.55 1.03 -11.46
CA GLN A 189 -17.87 2.40 -11.02
C GLN A 189 -16.66 3.35 -11.21
N LEU A 190 -15.71 2.99 -12.09
CA LEU A 190 -14.54 3.82 -12.39
C LEU A 190 -14.91 4.97 -13.32
N ARG A 191 -14.45 6.16 -12.96
CA ARG A 191 -14.47 7.31 -13.86
C ARG A 191 -13.16 7.32 -14.67
N VAL A 192 -13.21 6.80 -15.91
CA VAL A 192 -12.06 6.77 -16.81
C VAL A 192 -12.01 8.09 -17.59
N ARG A 193 -10.88 8.78 -17.49
CA ARG A 193 -10.59 10.03 -18.22
C ARG A 193 -9.51 9.74 -19.26
N PRO A 194 -9.88 9.65 -20.54
CA PRO A 194 -8.90 9.43 -21.60
C PRO A 194 -8.06 10.69 -21.84
N CYS A 195 -6.76 10.52 -22.02
CA CYS A 195 -5.80 11.55 -22.37
C CYS A 195 -5.00 11.08 -23.57
N LEU A 196 -4.74 11.97 -24.53
CA LEU A 196 -3.94 11.64 -25.71
C LEU A 196 -2.44 11.82 -25.44
N THR A 197 -2.10 12.69 -24.51
CA THR A 197 -0.73 13.06 -24.19
C THR A 197 -0.50 13.09 -22.67
N ILE A 198 0.77 13.04 -22.28
CA ILE A 198 1.17 13.18 -20.87
C ILE A 198 0.79 14.56 -20.34
N ASP A 199 0.98 15.63 -21.14
CA ASP A 199 0.68 17.00 -20.71
C ASP A 199 -0.82 17.21 -20.47
N GLU A 200 -1.68 16.54 -21.22
CA GLU A 200 -3.13 16.53 -20.97
C GLU A 200 -3.44 15.83 -19.64
N ALA A 201 -2.83 14.69 -19.39
CA ALA A 201 -3.01 13.94 -18.14
C ALA A 201 -2.50 14.73 -16.93
N LEU A 202 -1.37 15.43 -17.02
CA LEU A 202 -0.84 16.29 -15.97
C LEU A 202 -1.79 17.45 -15.63
N LYS A 203 -2.46 18.03 -16.62
CA LYS A 203 -3.47 19.07 -16.39
C LYS A 203 -4.72 18.54 -15.67
N LEU A 204 -5.10 17.30 -15.98
CA LEU A 204 -6.30 16.67 -15.43
C LEU A 204 -6.08 16.00 -14.04
N ALA A 205 -4.85 15.59 -13.75
CA ALA A 205 -4.53 14.86 -12.52
C ALA A 205 -4.89 15.61 -11.22
N PRO A 206 -4.72 16.95 -11.12
CA PRO A 206 -5.12 17.71 -9.92
C PRO A 206 -6.61 17.65 -9.60
N GLU A 207 -7.46 17.43 -10.60
CA GLU A 207 -8.92 17.31 -10.43
C GLU A 207 -9.35 15.97 -9.78
N GLY A 208 -8.39 15.16 -9.37
CA GLY A 208 -8.56 13.84 -8.74
C GLY A 208 -8.10 12.72 -9.66
N CYS A 209 -7.04 12.05 -9.25
CA CYS A 209 -6.47 10.89 -9.93
C CYS A 209 -6.11 9.85 -8.89
N ASP A 210 -6.79 8.71 -8.94
CA ASP A 210 -6.55 7.59 -8.05
C ASP A 210 -5.57 6.57 -8.67
N LEU A 211 -5.48 6.55 -10.01
CA LEU A 211 -4.63 5.64 -10.76
C LEU A 211 -4.34 6.22 -12.16
N VAL A 212 -3.12 6.03 -12.64
CA VAL A 212 -2.73 6.32 -14.02
C VAL A 212 -2.47 5.01 -14.76
N ILE A 213 -3.05 4.85 -15.94
CA ILE A 213 -2.69 3.81 -16.91
C ILE A 213 -2.06 4.54 -18.10
N ALA A 214 -0.78 4.31 -18.34
CA ALA A 214 -0.04 5.01 -19.39
C ALA A 214 0.60 4.05 -20.38
N SER A 215 0.38 4.28 -21.68
CA SER A 215 1.12 3.60 -22.72
C SER A 215 2.58 4.08 -22.74
N LEU A 216 3.53 3.15 -22.86
CA LEU A 216 4.93 3.49 -23.08
C LEU A 216 5.18 3.87 -24.54
N ASP A 217 4.32 3.40 -25.44
CA ASP A 217 4.48 3.48 -26.90
C ASP A 217 3.82 4.75 -27.49
N LEU A 218 3.69 5.84 -26.70
CA LEU A 218 3.12 7.10 -27.17
C LEU A 218 4.03 7.77 -28.21
N GLN A 219 3.45 8.30 -29.27
CA GLN A 219 4.20 9.02 -30.33
C GLN A 219 4.93 10.24 -29.77
N GLY A 220 6.19 10.39 -30.11
CA GLY A 220 7.03 11.52 -29.70
C GLY A 220 7.52 11.46 -28.24
N THR A 221 7.30 10.35 -27.53
CA THR A 221 7.78 10.16 -26.16
C THR A 221 8.92 9.14 -26.04
N GLU A 222 9.56 8.80 -27.14
CA GLU A 222 10.73 7.95 -27.19
C GLU A 222 11.81 8.53 -26.25
N ASN A 223 12.19 7.77 -25.22
CA ASN A 223 13.12 8.19 -24.17
C ASN A 223 12.57 9.19 -23.11
N VAL A 224 11.30 9.52 -23.09
CA VAL A 224 10.73 10.36 -22.03
C VAL A 224 10.46 9.53 -20.80
N ASP A 225 10.87 10.04 -19.64
CA ASP A 225 10.49 9.48 -18.34
C ASP A 225 9.05 9.90 -17.98
N ILE A 226 8.08 9.10 -18.44
CA ILE A 226 6.66 9.33 -18.20
C ILE A 226 6.39 9.39 -16.69
N ILE A 227 6.99 8.50 -15.92
CA ILE A 227 6.76 8.38 -14.47
C ILE A 227 7.41 9.56 -13.77
N GLY A 228 8.65 9.90 -14.12
CA GLY A 228 9.37 11.07 -13.58
C GLY A 228 8.54 12.33 -13.74
N LYS A 229 7.97 12.59 -14.92
CA LYS A 229 7.11 13.76 -15.16
C LYS A 229 5.90 13.83 -14.20
N PHE A 230 5.20 12.71 -13.99
CA PHE A 230 4.10 12.67 -13.05
C PHE A 230 4.58 12.94 -11.61
N ARG A 231 5.75 12.40 -11.22
CA ARG A 231 6.32 12.59 -9.87
C ARG A 231 6.85 14.00 -9.65
N GLU A 232 7.45 14.62 -10.65
CA GLU A 232 7.89 16.03 -10.64
C GLU A 232 6.71 16.97 -10.42
N ASP A 233 5.56 16.67 -11.04
CA ASP A 233 4.32 17.44 -10.87
C ASP A 233 3.57 17.12 -9.56
N GLY A 234 4.19 16.33 -8.67
CA GLY A 234 3.67 15.99 -7.34
C GLY A 234 2.59 14.91 -7.32
N ILE A 235 2.30 14.26 -8.45
CA ILE A 235 1.28 13.22 -8.56
C ILE A 235 1.82 11.93 -7.99
N GLN A 236 1.22 11.45 -6.88
CA GLN A 236 1.62 10.23 -6.17
C GLN A 236 0.74 9.02 -6.51
N ALA A 237 -0.28 9.19 -7.35
CA ALA A 237 -1.13 8.08 -7.79
C ALA A 237 -0.28 6.93 -8.36
N PRO A 238 -0.64 5.66 -8.12
CA PRO A 238 0.04 4.54 -8.74
C PRO A 238 -0.06 4.61 -10.26
N ILE A 239 1.00 4.15 -10.94
CA ILE A 239 1.10 4.18 -12.40
C ILE A 239 1.28 2.76 -12.91
N ILE A 240 0.33 2.30 -13.72
CA ILE A 240 0.42 1.07 -14.49
C ILE A 240 0.90 1.44 -15.90
N VAL A 241 2.04 0.91 -16.30
CA VAL A 241 2.56 1.11 -17.66
C VAL A 241 2.09 -0.03 -18.57
N VAL A 242 1.61 0.33 -19.77
CA VAL A 242 1.22 -0.62 -20.81
C VAL A 242 2.21 -0.53 -21.95
N THR A 243 2.76 -1.66 -22.42
CA THR A 243 3.77 -1.67 -23.47
C THR A 243 3.72 -2.90 -24.35
N ASN A 244 4.14 -2.75 -25.63
CA ASN A 244 4.39 -3.86 -26.54
C ASN A 244 5.78 -4.45 -26.37
N ASP A 245 6.73 -3.69 -25.80
CA ASP A 245 8.12 -4.09 -25.69
C ASP A 245 8.41 -4.80 -24.38
N THR A 246 8.76 -6.08 -24.48
CA THR A 246 9.14 -6.95 -23.35
C THR A 246 10.65 -7.19 -23.29
N SER A 247 11.46 -6.41 -24.00
CA SER A 247 12.91 -6.55 -24.00
C SER A 247 13.53 -6.34 -22.62
N VAL A 248 14.71 -6.92 -22.41
CA VAL A 248 15.46 -6.78 -21.15
C VAL A 248 15.80 -5.31 -20.87
N THR A 249 16.12 -4.54 -21.89
CA THR A 249 16.43 -3.12 -21.79
C THR A 249 15.22 -2.31 -21.31
N THR A 250 14.05 -2.56 -21.87
CA THR A 250 12.81 -1.92 -21.44
C THR A 250 12.43 -2.32 -20.01
N ARG A 251 12.59 -3.60 -19.65
CA ARG A 251 12.40 -4.07 -18.26
C ARG A 251 13.28 -3.30 -17.27
N GLN A 252 14.57 -3.20 -17.56
CA GLN A 252 15.49 -2.47 -16.68
C GLN A 252 15.09 -0.99 -16.57
N ARG A 253 14.86 -0.34 -17.70
CA ARG A 253 14.43 1.06 -17.75
C ARG A 253 13.18 1.30 -16.89
N LEU A 254 12.14 0.48 -17.06
CA LEU A 254 10.89 0.63 -16.33
C LEU A 254 11.04 0.35 -14.83
N THR A 255 11.93 -0.57 -14.45
CA THR A 255 12.28 -0.83 -13.04
C THR A 255 12.98 0.39 -12.44
N ASP A 256 13.91 1.00 -13.16
CA ASP A 256 14.64 2.20 -12.74
C ASP A 256 13.71 3.42 -12.60
N MET A 257 12.68 3.51 -13.44
CA MET A 257 11.63 4.54 -13.41
C MET A 257 10.63 4.36 -12.25
N HIS A 258 10.70 3.27 -11.50
CA HIS A 258 9.80 2.96 -10.38
C HIS A 258 8.30 2.95 -10.73
N ALA A 259 7.92 2.38 -11.87
CA ALA A 259 6.52 2.08 -12.18
C ALA A 259 5.93 1.12 -11.13
N ASN A 260 4.65 1.27 -10.83
CA ASN A 260 3.99 0.42 -9.84
C ASN A 260 3.66 -0.96 -10.41
N ALA A 261 3.31 -1.04 -11.69
CA ALA A 261 3.10 -2.29 -12.41
C ALA A 261 3.27 -2.10 -13.92
N PHE A 262 3.44 -3.22 -14.63
CA PHE A 262 3.51 -3.29 -16.08
C PHE A 262 2.51 -4.31 -16.59
N ILE A 263 1.90 -4.00 -17.73
CA ILE A 263 1.04 -4.92 -18.47
C ILE A 263 1.51 -4.93 -19.91
N THR A 264 1.71 -6.12 -20.47
CA THR A 264 2.09 -6.27 -21.88
C THR A 264 0.86 -6.29 -22.78
N LYS A 265 0.96 -5.66 -23.94
CA LYS A 265 -0.04 -5.81 -25.00
C LYS A 265 0.12 -7.20 -25.67
N PRO A 266 -0.96 -7.89 -26.11
CA PRO A 266 -2.34 -7.42 -26.09
C PRO A 266 -2.97 -7.48 -24.70
N LEU A 267 -3.68 -6.41 -24.35
CA LEU A 267 -4.37 -6.31 -23.06
C LEU A 267 -5.43 -7.39 -22.90
N LYS A 268 -5.43 -8.05 -21.74
CA LYS A 268 -6.49 -8.97 -21.32
C LYS A 268 -7.34 -8.32 -20.24
N GLN A 269 -8.66 -8.45 -20.33
CA GLN A 269 -9.59 -7.81 -19.41
C GLN A 269 -9.34 -8.21 -17.94
N ASP A 270 -9.17 -9.50 -17.68
CA ASP A 270 -8.96 -10.02 -16.31
C ASP A 270 -7.64 -9.53 -15.71
N VAL A 271 -6.57 -9.41 -16.51
CA VAL A 271 -5.27 -8.89 -16.08
C VAL A 271 -5.39 -7.40 -15.74
N LEU A 272 -6.03 -6.61 -16.60
CA LEU A 272 -6.25 -5.18 -16.37
C LEU A 272 -7.09 -4.92 -15.11
N LEU A 273 -8.18 -5.64 -14.93
CA LEU A 273 -9.05 -5.49 -13.76
C LEU A 273 -8.36 -5.89 -12.46
N ARG A 274 -7.55 -6.96 -12.47
CA ARG A 274 -6.74 -7.35 -11.30
C ARG A 274 -5.67 -6.31 -10.98
N ALA A 275 -5.01 -5.75 -12.00
CA ALA A 275 -4.03 -4.68 -11.81
C ALA A 275 -4.67 -3.44 -11.19
N ILE A 276 -5.79 -2.98 -11.72
CA ILE A 276 -6.53 -1.84 -11.17
C ILE A 276 -6.98 -2.13 -9.74
N GLY A 277 -7.54 -3.31 -9.49
CA GLY A 277 -7.99 -3.73 -8.16
C GLY A 277 -6.85 -3.75 -7.14
N GLU A 278 -5.66 -4.19 -7.52
CA GLU A 278 -4.48 -4.19 -6.63
C GLU A 278 -4.18 -2.80 -6.09
N PHE A 279 -4.28 -1.77 -6.92
CA PHE A 279 -3.93 -0.41 -6.53
C PHE A 279 -5.09 0.38 -5.94
N LEU A 280 -6.34 0.11 -6.35
CA LEU A 280 -7.50 0.82 -5.84
C LEU A 280 -8.14 0.16 -4.62
N MET A 281 -8.11 -1.19 -4.50
CA MET A 281 -8.74 -1.90 -3.40
C MET A 281 -7.74 -2.29 -2.29
N VAL A 282 -6.51 -2.64 -2.67
CA VAL A 282 -5.48 -3.15 -1.76
C VAL A 282 -4.42 -2.09 -1.45
N GLY A 283 -4.01 -1.33 -2.46
CA GLY A 283 -3.00 -0.27 -2.35
C GLY A 283 -3.51 1.06 -1.82
N SER A 284 -4.79 1.17 -1.49
CA SER A 284 -5.47 2.42 -1.13
C SER A 284 -5.03 3.07 0.19
N GLN A 285 -3.79 2.89 0.59
CA GLN A 285 -3.14 3.86 1.50
C GLN A 285 -2.80 5.18 0.76
N THR A 286 -2.88 5.19 -0.58
CA THR A 286 -2.81 6.40 -1.43
C THR A 286 -4.08 6.65 -2.24
N GLY A 287 -5.10 5.77 -2.16
CA GLY A 287 -6.40 5.88 -2.81
C GLY A 287 -7.35 6.88 -2.14
N SER A 288 -8.62 6.79 -2.50
CA SER A 288 -9.71 7.55 -1.89
C SER A 288 -9.56 7.63 -0.37
N LEU A 289 -9.49 8.82 0.15
CA LEU A 289 -9.45 9.09 1.60
C LEU A 289 -10.89 9.10 2.11
N ALA A 290 -11.43 7.91 2.40
CA ALA A 290 -12.70 7.78 3.08
C ALA A 290 -12.54 8.02 4.58
N THR A 291 -13.60 8.46 5.24
CA THR A 291 -13.62 8.58 6.69
C THR A 291 -13.45 7.23 7.36
N THR A 292 -12.80 7.21 8.52
CA THR A 292 -12.70 6.03 9.39
C THR A 292 -13.86 5.92 10.38
N LEU A 293 -14.77 6.91 10.39
CA LEU A 293 -15.95 6.89 11.26
C LEU A 293 -16.93 5.79 10.84
N LYS A 294 -17.62 5.23 11.81
CA LYS A 294 -18.72 4.29 11.60
C LYS A 294 -20.05 5.04 11.48
N ALA A 295 -21.05 4.37 10.92
CA ALA A 295 -22.39 4.94 10.73
C ALA A 295 -23.10 5.34 12.05
N ASP A 296 -22.73 4.72 13.15
CA ASP A 296 -23.27 4.99 14.51
C ASP A 296 -22.50 6.08 15.26
N ASP A 297 -21.43 6.65 14.69
CA ASP A 297 -20.66 7.74 15.30
C ASP A 297 -21.49 9.04 15.29
N PRO A 298 -21.51 9.79 16.42
CA PRO A 298 -22.22 11.08 16.50
C PRO A 298 -21.80 12.11 15.45
N ASN A 299 -20.57 12.03 14.95
CA ASN A 299 -20.02 12.94 13.94
C ASN A 299 -20.28 12.46 12.50
N ALA A 300 -20.81 11.26 12.28
CA ALA A 300 -21.08 10.70 10.95
C ALA A 300 -21.93 11.66 10.07
N PRO A 301 -22.97 12.33 10.56
CA PRO A 301 -23.76 13.28 9.76
C PRO A 301 -22.98 14.48 9.24
N LEU A 302 -21.82 14.81 9.83
CA LEU A 302 -21.00 15.96 9.45
C LEU A 302 -20.00 15.63 8.35
N VAL A 303 -19.78 14.35 8.05
CA VAL A 303 -18.73 13.87 7.13
C VAL A 303 -18.95 14.40 5.71
N GLU A 304 -20.18 14.34 5.20
CA GLU A 304 -20.51 14.81 3.85
C GLU A 304 -20.18 16.31 3.69
N GLY A 305 -20.66 17.13 4.60
CA GLY A 305 -20.36 18.57 4.58
C GLY A 305 -18.88 18.90 4.74
N PHE A 306 -18.14 18.05 5.47
CA PHE A 306 -16.69 18.21 5.58
C PHE A 306 -15.94 17.81 4.29
N VAL A 307 -16.39 16.79 3.58
CA VAL A 307 -15.83 16.42 2.27
C VAL A 307 -16.04 17.56 1.27
N ASP A 308 -17.23 18.17 1.23
CA ASP A 308 -17.49 19.34 0.40
C ASP A 308 -16.59 20.53 0.78
N PHE A 309 -16.36 20.72 2.08
CA PHE A 309 -15.39 21.70 2.56
C PHE A 309 -13.98 21.38 2.06
N LEU A 310 -13.53 20.12 2.11
CA LEU A 310 -12.20 19.72 1.63
C LEU A 310 -12.04 19.97 0.12
N HIS A 311 -13.04 19.67 -0.70
CA HIS A 311 -13.03 19.95 -2.13
C HIS A 311 -12.95 21.46 -2.41
N THR A 312 -13.70 22.25 -1.65
CA THR A 312 -13.62 23.72 -1.74
C THR A 312 -12.25 24.24 -1.29
N ALA A 313 -11.71 23.67 -0.21
CA ALA A 313 -10.39 24.02 0.30
C ALA A 313 -9.28 23.70 -0.70
N ALA A 314 -9.37 22.57 -1.42
CA ALA A 314 -8.44 22.24 -2.49
C ALA A 314 -8.38 23.32 -3.57
N SER A 315 -9.54 23.76 -4.07
CA SER A 315 -9.62 24.83 -5.08
C SER A 315 -9.06 26.17 -4.56
N ARG A 316 -9.32 26.48 -3.29
CA ARG A 316 -8.76 27.68 -2.64
C ARG A 316 -7.24 27.59 -2.47
N LEU A 317 -6.71 26.43 -2.09
CA LEU A 317 -5.26 26.22 -2.00
C LEU A 317 -4.56 26.37 -3.36
N GLU A 318 -5.20 25.96 -4.46
CA GLU A 318 -4.68 26.20 -5.80
C GLU A 318 -4.61 27.68 -6.16
N GLU A 319 -5.63 28.47 -5.80
CA GLU A 319 -5.59 29.92 -5.99
C GLU A 319 -4.54 30.60 -5.12
N ILE A 320 -4.41 30.17 -3.87
CA ILE A 320 -3.42 30.66 -2.92
C ILE A 320 -1.99 30.33 -3.42
N LEU A 321 -1.79 29.15 -3.98
CA LEU A 321 -0.51 28.75 -4.58
C LEU A 321 -0.11 29.68 -5.75
N LYS A 322 -1.08 30.06 -6.60
CA LYS A 322 -0.83 31.00 -7.71
C LYS A 322 -0.47 32.41 -7.25
N ARG A 323 -0.96 32.82 -6.06
CA ARG A 323 -0.74 34.16 -5.47
C ARG A 323 0.43 34.19 -4.48
N ASP A 324 0.98 33.06 -4.15
CA ASP A 324 2.04 32.85 -3.12
C ASP A 324 1.66 33.44 -1.73
N ASP A 325 0.37 33.37 -1.35
CA ASP A 325 -0.10 33.91 -0.08
C ASP A 325 0.11 32.89 1.07
N ALA A 326 1.29 33.00 1.70
CA ALA A 326 1.69 32.11 2.79
C ALA A 326 0.76 32.19 4.02
N ALA A 327 0.21 33.38 4.32
CA ALA A 327 -0.64 33.58 5.47
C ALA A 327 -1.99 32.86 5.31
N GLN A 328 -2.63 33.02 4.17
CA GLN A 328 -3.89 32.35 3.86
C GLN A 328 -3.68 30.81 3.73
N CYS A 329 -2.58 30.38 3.11
CA CYS A 329 -2.24 28.97 3.01
C CYS A 329 -2.14 28.32 4.39
N ARG A 330 -1.35 28.91 5.27
CA ARG A 330 -1.17 28.43 6.65
C ARG A 330 -2.48 28.39 7.42
N GLN A 331 -3.31 29.43 7.32
CA GLN A 331 -4.61 29.47 8.00
C GLN A 331 -5.53 28.34 7.56
N LEU A 332 -5.64 28.07 6.25
CA LEU A 332 -6.47 27.01 5.72
C LEU A 332 -5.94 25.63 6.09
N CYS A 333 -4.62 25.43 6.05
CA CYS A 333 -3.98 24.18 6.50
C CYS A 333 -4.27 23.90 7.98
N LEU A 334 -4.18 24.91 8.87
CA LEU A 334 -4.48 24.76 10.30
C LEU A 334 -5.95 24.44 10.55
N GLN A 335 -6.88 24.99 9.76
CA GLN A 335 -8.29 24.69 9.84
C GLN A 335 -8.56 23.22 9.48
N ILE A 336 -7.96 22.73 8.37
CA ILE A 336 -8.08 21.32 7.96
C ILE A 336 -7.48 20.41 9.03
N LYS A 337 -6.26 20.70 9.51
CA LYS A 337 -5.58 19.96 10.57
C LYS A 337 -6.44 19.79 11.82
N GLY A 338 -7.11 20.86 12.25
CA GLY A 338 -7.92 20.86 13.48
C GLY A 338 -9.20 20.02 13.38
N THR A 339 -9.79 19.92 12.19
CA THR A 339 -11.11 19.28 12.00
C THR A 339 -11.01 17.85 11.42
N ALA A 340 -10.07 17.61 10.53
CA ALA A 340 -9.97 16.35 9.78
C ALA A 340 -9.87 15.09 10.67
N PRO A 341 -9.06 15.04 11.75
CA PRO A 341 -8.99 13.86 12.60
C PRO A 341 -10.31 13.54 13.32
N ALA A 342 -11.04 14.55 13.76
CA ALA A 342 -12.32 14.38 14.47
C ALA A 342 -13.41 13.77 13.57
N LEU A 343 -13.25 13.91 12.25
CA LEU A 343 -14.15 13.36 11.23
C LEU A 343 -13.57 12.13 10.51
N GLY A 344 -12.55 11.50 11.11
CA GLY A 344 -11.98 10.26 10.61
C GLY A 344 -11.01 10.41 9.43
N PHE A 345 -10.52 11.62 9.14
CA PHE A 345 -9.56 11.91 8.07
C PHE A 345 -8.15 12.20 8.63
N GLU A 346 -7.63 11.31 9.47
CA GLU A 346 -6.32 11.49 10.12
C GLU A 346 -5.18 11.76 9.12
N ALA A 347 -5.17 11.07 7.97
CA ALA A 347 -4.17 11.26 6.93
C ALA A 347 -4.21 12.67 6.33
N VAL A 348 -5.41 13.22 6.10
CA VAL A 348 -5.58 14.61 5.61
C VAL A 348 -5.11 15.61 6.67
N GLY A 349 -5.43 15.35 7.92
CA GLY A 349 -4.97 16.17 9.05
C GLY A 349 -3.45 16.23 9.16
N LYS A 350 -2.78 15.10 8.95
CA LYS A 350 -1.31 15.04 8.94
C LYS A 350 -0.69 15.80 7.77
N LEU A 351 -1.22 15.61 6.56
CA LEU A 351 -0.74 16.36 5.38
C LEU A 351 -0.97 17.87 5.52
N ALA A 352 -2.06 18.27 6.16
CA ALA A 352 -2.32 19.68 6.47
C ALA A 352 -1.31 20.24 7.48
N ASP A 353 -0.91 19.45 8.47
CA ASP A 353 0.15 19.83 9.41
C ASP A 353 1.50 19.98 8.71
N ASP A 354 1.88 19.01 7.90
CA ASP A 354 3.13 19.02 7.12
C ASP A 354 3.20 20.25 6.19
N ALA A 355 2.09 20.57 5.50
CA ALA A 355 1.98 21.75 4.65
C ALA A 355 2.07 23.06 5.46
N ALA A 356 1.38 23.14 6.60
CA ALA A 356 1.44 24.33 7.47
C ALA A 356 2.87 24.57 8.00
N HIS A 357 3.56 23.51 8.42
CA HIS A 357 4.96 23.58 8.87
C HIS A 357 5.89 24.05 7.76
N ALA A 358 5.78 23.48 6.55
CA ALA A 358 6.60 23.85 5.41
C ALA A 358 6.43 25.33 5.06
N VAL A 359 5.17 25.80 4.91
CA VAL A 359 4.87 27.22 4.62
C VAL A 359 5.34 28.14 5.73
N THR A 360 5.26 27.72 6.98
CA THR A 360 5.75 28.53 8.11
C THR A 360 7.28 28.66 8.08
N SER A 361 7.99 27.60 7.69
CA SER A 361 9.45 27.58 7.66
C SER A 361 10.04 28.35 6.47
N SER A 362 9.41 28.27 5.30
CA SER A 362 9.87 28.95 4.08
C SER A 362 9.31 30.36 3.92
N MET A 363 8.20 30.70 4.61
CA MET A 363 7.44 31.93 4.42
C MET A 363 6.92 32.13 2.97
N SER A 364 6.89 31.07 2.15
CA SER A 364 6.46 31.04 0.75
C SER A 364 5.71 29.76 0.45
N VAL A 365 4.61 29.87 -0.29
CA VAL A 365 3.83 28.70 -0.75
C VAL A 365 4.54 28.03 -1.93
N SER A 366 5.18 28.83 -2.76
CA SER A 366 5.93 28.35 -3.93
C SER A 366 7.13 27.47 -3.52
N GLU A 367 7.86 27.85 -2.47
CA GLU A 367 8.93 27.01 -1.90
C GLU A 367 8.40 25.77 -1.19
N SER A 368 7.16 25.83 -0.70
CA SER A 368 6.44 24.72 -0.06
C SER A 368 5.52 23.99 -1.04
N TYR A 369 5.75 24.10 -2.33
CA TYR A 369 4.90 23.54 -3.39
C TYR A 369 4.55 22.08 -3.17
N LYS A 370 5.53 21.22 -2.88
CA LYS A 370 5.34 19.78 -2.75
C LYS A 370 4.37 19.40 -1.62
N PRO A 371 4.53 19.81 -0.35
CA PRO A 371 3.59 19.47 0.71
C PRO A 371 2.20 20.09 0.48
N VAL A 372 2.11 21.31 -0.07
CA VAL A 372 0.83 21.95 -0.38
C VAL A 372 0.08 21.18 -1.47
N ARG A 373 0.77 20.75 -2.53
CA ARG A 373 0.19 19.91 -3.60
C ARG A 373 -0.27 18.54 -3.08
N GLN A 374 0.47 17.93 -2.17
CA GLN A 374 0.06 16.67 -1.52
C GLN A 374 -1.25 16.85 -0.75
N LEU A 375 -1.40 17.96 -0.02
CA LEU A 375 -2.64 18.29 0.69
C LEU A 375 -3.79 18.54 -0.29
N ILE A 376 -3.60 19.33 -1.34
CA ILE A 376 -4.60 19.56 -2.39
C ILE A 376 -5.09 18.23 -2.96
N SER A 377 -4.17 17.38 -3.37
CA SER A 377 -4.50 16.04 -3.89
C SER A 377 -5.26 15.18 -2.87
N ALA A 378 -4.91 15.25 -1.59
CA ALA A 378 -5.60 14.52 -0.53
C ALA A 378 -7.03 15.05 -0.33
N CYS A 379 -7.23 16.36 -0.29
CA CYS A 379 -8.54 16.98 -0.17
C CYS A 379 -9.46 16.59 -1.34
N MET A 380 -8.95 16.63 -2.57
CA MET A 380 -9.73 16.24 -3.77
C MET A 380 -10.12 14.75 -3.80
N ARG A 381 -9.37 13.88 -3.13
CA ARG A 381 -9.64 12.44 -3.04
C ARG A 381 -10.49 12.04 -1.84
N SER A 382 -10.79 12.96 -0.94
CA SER A 382 -11.62 12.69 0.24
C SER A 382 -13.05 12.37 -0.17
N ARG A 383 -13.65 11.36 0.47
CA ARG A 383 -15.02 10.88 0.20
C ARG A 383 -15.77 10.62 1.48
N SER A 384 -17.09 10.76 1.40
CA SER A 384 -18.02 10.57 2.50
C SER A 384 -18.44 9.11 2.73
N ASP A 385 -17.75 8.13 2.12
CA ASP A 385 -18.06 6.71 2.28
C ASP A 385 -17.83 6.31 3.75
N ILE A 386 -18.92 6.20 4.51
CA ILE A 386 -18.90 5.74 5.90
C ILE A 386 -18.94 4.22 5.89
N ALA A 387 -18.05 3.58 6.65
CA ALA A 387 -18.05 2.14 6.80
C ALA A 387 -19.34 1.68 7.50
N ALA A 388 -20.04 0.71 6.88
CA ALA A 388 -21.25 0.11 7.42
C ALA A 388 -20.98 -0.71 8.69
#